data_2c9295498831c7633385c66a6a704a16
#
_entry.id   2c9295498831c7633385c66a6a704a16
#
_cell.length_a   1.000
_cell.length_b   1.000
_cell.length_c   1.000
_cell.angle_alpha   90.00
_cell.angle_beta   90.00
_cell.angle_gamma   90.00
#
_symmetry.space_group_name_H-M   'P 1'
#
loop_
_entity.id
_entity.type
_entity.pdbx_description
1 polymer ?
#
loop_
_entity_poly.entity_id
_entity_poly.type
_entity_poly.pdbx_seq_one_letter_code
_entity_poly.pdbx_strand_id
1 'polypeptide(L)'
;MTPQERRNLLYKRWRKAEQQKVDAKELRDPTTCDMVVFDLEMAGYAEDDIIEIAAIRVDFLGRQTAVFRELIRPRTKISKRVTEMTGITRDMVKDKPQLPEVLKRFFAFVEDRAAMGHDIGYNDIMAINLACRRYGMKAFRPPFLDTSRLILRHLSREAVGGKTGLAALLAHFNIPVHRYHEALADCEATLLLYEAIAKEIRKQKN
;
A
#
# COMPACT_ATOMS: atom_id res chain seq x y z
N MET A 1 -15.36 22.44 -23.95
CA MET A 1 -14.85 21.70 -22.76
C MET A 1 -15.09 22.56 -21.52
N THR A 2 -15.91 22.06 -20.61
CA THR A 2 -16.24 22.76 -19.36
C THR A 2 -15.00 22.83 -18.42
N PRO A 3 -14.98 23.75 -17.44
CA PRO A 3 -13.93 23.76 -16.42
C PRO A 3 -13.74 22.45 -15.67
N GLN A 4 -14.85 21.70 -15.45
CA GLN A 4 -14.81 20.40 -14.80
C GLN A 4 -14.17 19.32 -15.69
N GLU A 5 -14.54 19.26 -16.97
CA GLU A 5 -13.93 18.35 -17.96
C GLU A 5 -12.44 18.60 -18.11
N ARG A 6 -12.02 19.89 -18.11
CA ARG A 6 -10.60 20.27 -18.15
C ARG A 6 -9.85 19.78 -16.90
N ARG A 7 -10.44 19.96 -15.71
CA ARG A 7 -9.83 19.44 -14.45
C ARG A 7 -9.69 17.93 -14.50
N ASN A 8 -10.72 17.20 -14.92
CA ASN A 8 -10.69 15.75 -15.02
C ASN A 8 -9.64 15.26 -16.03
N LEU A 9 -9.49 15.95 -17.18
CA LEU A 9 -8.46 15.62 -18.16
C LEU A 9 -7.06 15.84 -17.62
N LEU A 10 -6.83 16.97 -16.92
CA LEU A 10 -5.53 17.26 -16.29
C LEU A 10 -5.19 16.25 -15.19
N TYR A 11 -6.19 15.84 -14.40
CA TYR A 11 -6.03 14.79 -13.38
C TYR A 11 -5.63 13.46 -14.02
N LYS A 12 -6.35 13.01 -15.05
CA LYS A 12 -6.04 11.75 -15.77
C LYS A 12 -4.65 11.77 -16.38
N ARG A 13 -4.22 12.90 -16.98
CA ARG A 13 -2.88 13.07 -17.54
C ARG A 13 -1.81 13.00 -16.46
N TRP A 14 -2.02 13.70 -15.35
CA TRP A 14 -1.10 13.65 -14.21
C TRP A 14 -1.01 12.23 -13.65
N ARG A 15 -2.14 11.56 -13.39
CA ARG A 15 -2.17 10.19 -12.85
C ARG A 15 -1.38 9.23 -13.74
N LYS A 16 -1.58 9.29 -15.07
CA LYS A 16 -0.82 8.46 -16.02
C LYS A 16 0.69 8.74 -15.96
N ALA A 17 1.08 9.99 -15.96
CA ALA A 17 2.49 10.39 -15.91
C ALA A 17 3.14 10.04 -14.56
N GLU A 18 2.40 10.18 -13.46
CA GLU A 18 2.88 9.81 -12.13
C GLU A 18 3.03 8.29 -12.00
N GLN A 19 2.04 7.52 -12.49
CA GLN A 19 2.13 6.05 -12.50
C GLN A 19 3.38 5.56 -13.23
N GLN A 20 3.72 6.13 -14.37
CA GLN A 20 4.95 5.77 -15.10
C GLN A 20 6.22 6.01 -14.27
N LYS A 21 6.26 7.07 -13.47
CA LYS A 21 7.40 7.37 -12.58
C LYS A 21 7.47 6.40 -11.40
N VAL A 22 6.32 6.01 -10.86
CA VAL A 22 6.22 4.98 -9.82
C VAL A 22 6.67 3.65 -10.39
N ASP A 23 6.12 3.20 -11.52
CA ASP A 23 6.45 1.92 -12.15
C ASP A 23 7.94 1.78 -12.49
N ALA A 24 8.61 2.88 -12.82
CA ALA A 24 10.06 2.92 -13.05
C ALA A 24 10.90 2.58 -11.80
N LYS A 25 10.30 2.53 -10.63
CA LYS A 25 10.94 2.19 -9.34
C LYS A 25 10.63 0.76 -8.87
N GLU A 26 9.86 0.00 -9.64
CA GLU A 26 9.47 -1.36 -9.30
C GLU A 26 10.66 -2.31 -9.26
N LEU A 27 10.80 -3.01 -8.13
CA LEU A 27 11.68 -4.17 -7.99
C LEU A 27 10.96 -5.40 -8.56
N ARG A 28 11.57 -6.04 -9.54
CA ARG A 28 10.90 -7.09 -10.33
C ARG A 28 11.09 -8.49 -9.79
N ASP A 29 12.10 -8.68 -8.98
CA ASP A 29 12.47 -9.98 -8.40
C ASP A 29 12.45 -9.91 -6.87
N PRO A 30 12.22 -11.05 -6.20
CA PRO A 30 12.38 -11.12 -4.76
C PRO A 30 13.77 -10.64 -4.32
N THR A 31 13.82 -9.83 -3.29
CA THR A 31 15.06 -9.24 -2.76
C THR A 31 15.18 -9.47 -1.26
N THR A 32 16.39 -9.40 -0.74
CA THR A 32 16.73 -9.52 0.69
C THR A 32 17.27 -8.20 1.24
N CYS A 33 16.86 -7.04 0.71
CA CYS A 33 17.22 -5.75 1.29
C CYS A 33 16.30 -5.38 2.45
N ASP A 34 16.73 -4.41 3.24
CA ASP A 34 15.86 -3.77 4.23
C ASP A 34 14.66 -3.12 3.55
N MET A 35 13.47 -3.40 4.05
CA MET A 35 12.20 -2.95 3.46
C MET A 35 11.26 -2.37 4.50
N VAL A 36 10.27 -1.63 4.01
CA VAL A 36 9.11 -1.20 4.78
C VAL A 36 7.86 -1.76 4.10
N VAL A 37 7.22 -2.71 4.76
CA VAL A 37 5.87 -3.16 4.36
C VAL A 37 4.88 -2.14 4.87
N PHE A 38 3.98 -1.63 4.02
CA PHE A 38 2.95 -0.72 4.48
C PHE A 38 1.62 -0.92 3.75
N ASP A 39 0.56 -0.48 4.41
CA ASP A 39 -0.81 -0.51 3.95
C ASP A 39 -1.57 0.75 4.43
N LEU A 40 -2.62 1.14 3.70
CA LEU A 40 -3.42 2.34 3.94
C LEU A 40 -4.90 2.01 4.06
N GLU A 41 -5.58 2.61 5.05
CA GLU A 41 -7.03 2.68 5.04
C GLU A 41 -7.53 4.04 4.56
N MET A 42 -8.61 4.03 3.76
CA MET A 42 -9.14 5.22 3.09
C MET A 42 -10.55 5.58 3.60
N ALA A 43 -10.90 6.85 3.66
CA ALA A 43 -12.26 7.30 4.06
C ALA A 43 -13.37 6.85 3.11
N GLY A 44 -13.04 6.49 1.87
CA GLY A 44 -13.92 5.88 0.89
C GLY A 44 -14.59 6.83 -0.10
N TYR A 45 -14.35 8.15 -0.03
CA TYR A 45 -14.90 9.14 -0.95
C TYR A 45 -13.87 9.85 -1.83
N ALA A 46 -12.63 9.85 -1.43
CA ALA A 46 -11.54 10.45 -2.19
C ALA A 46 -10.31 9.54 -2.14
N GLU A 47 -9.60 9.44 -3.26
CA GLU A 47 -8.43 8.55 -3.42
C GLU A 47 -7.22 8.96 -2.56
N ASP A 48 -7.22 10.15 -1.97
CA ASP A 48 -6.16 10.70 -1.14
C ASP A 48 -6.61 11.04 0.29
N ASP A 49 -7.77 10.54 0.70
CA ASP A 49 -8.31 10.80 2.04
C ASP A 49 -8.01 9.60 2.96
N ILE A 50 -6.75 9.48 3.31
CA ILE A 50 -6.19 8.40 4.12
C ILE A 50 -6.60 8.60 5.59
N ILE A 51 -7.06 7.54 6.24
CA ILE A 51 -7.51 7.53 7.64
C ILE A 51 -6.62 6.70 8.57
N GLU A 52 -5.81 5.80 8.01
CA GLU A 52 -4.78 5.06 8.74
C GLU A 52 -3.59 4.79 7.83
N ILE A 53 -2.39 4.85 8.39
CA ILE A 53 -1.18 4.31 7.79
C ILE A 53 -0.59 3.34 8.79
N ALA A 54 -0.37 2.10 8.38
CA ALA A 54 0.43 1.13 9.11
C ALA A 54 1.65 0.71 8.30
N ALA A 55 2.76 0.49 8.99
CA ALA A 55 3.98 0.03 8.35
C ALA A 55 4.86 -0.77 9.31
N ILE A 56 5.60 -1.72 8.75
CA ILE A 56 6.55 -2.58 9.46
C ILE A 56 7.90 -2.46 8.77
N ARG A 57 8.95 -2.09 9.50
CA ARG A 57 10.32 -2.22 9.01
C ARG A 57 10.77 -3.67 9.14
N VAL A 58 11.35 -4.17 8.07
CA VAL A 58 11.88 -5.54 7.98
C VAL A 58 13.34 -5.46 7.55
N ASP A 59 14.23 -6.13 8.27
CA ASP A 59 15.64 -6.23 7.90
C ASP A 59 15.86 -7.25 6.77
N PHE A 60 17.09 -7.31 6.25
CA PHE A 60 17.47 -8.24 5.17
C PHE A 60 17.35 -9.73 5.55
N LEU A 61 17.14 -10.06 6.82
CA LEU A 61 16.86 -11.41 7.32
C LEU A 61 15.36 -11.70 7.46
N GLY A 62 14.49 -10.75 7.10
CA GLY A 62 13.04 -10.88 7.24
C GLY A 62 12.50 -10.58 8.66
N ARG A 63 13.33 -10.07 9.59
CA ARG A 63 12.90 -9.81 10.97
C ARG A 63 12.28 -8.42 11.07
N GLN A 64 11.16 -8.32 11.77
CA GLN A 64 10.54 -7.04 12.11
C GLN A 64 11.43 -6.28 13.07
N THR A 65 11.74 -5.03 12.76
CA THR A 65 12.63 -4.17 13.57
C THR A 65 11.94 -2.96 14.15
N ALA A 66 10.87 -2.48 13.54
CA ALA A 66 10.06 -1.36 14.01
C ALA A 66 8.66 -1.39 13.40
N VAL A 67 7.71 -0.75 14.09
CA VAL A 67 6.31 -0.60 13.64
C VAL A 67 5.94 0.87 13.66
N PHE A 68 5.21 1.29 12.63
CA PHE A 68 4.54 2.58 12.53
C PHE A 68 3.05 2.32 12.38
N ARG A 69 2.21 3.01 13.16
CA ARG A 69 0.77 2.96 13.01
C ARG A 69 0.16 4.27 13.47
N GLU A 70 -0.51 4.99 12.60
CA GLU A 70 -1.16 6.24 12.93
C GLU A 70 -2.53 6.37 12.28
N LEU A 71 -3.54 6.69 13.11
CA LEU A 71 -4.84 7.15 12.65
C LEU A 71 -4.76 8.63 12.26
N ILE A 72 -5.53 9.00 11.23
CA ILE A 72 -5.47 10.31 10.58
C ILE A 72 -6.86 10.91 10.54
N ARG A 73 -6.97 12.21 10.85
CA ARG A 73 -8.22 12.94 10.70
C ARG A 73 -8.50 13.18 9.19
N PRO A 74 -9.58 12.58 8.63
CA PRO A 74 -9.90 12.75 7.23
C PRO A 74 -10.46 14.14 6.94
N ARG A 75 -10.40 14.55 5.66
CA ARG A 75 -11.04 15.76 5.14
C ARG A 75 -12.53 15.55 4.89
N THR A 76 -12.93 14.34 4.57
CA THR A 76 -14.32 13.96 4.28
C THR A 76 -14.88 13.08 5.42
N LYS A 77 -16.15 12.75 5.32
CA LYS A 77 -16.76 11.76 6.21
C LYS A 77 -16.22 10.37 5.86
N ILE A 78 -16.05 9.53 6.88
CA ILE A 78 -15.82 8.09 6.65
C ILE A 78 -17.12 7.47 6.15
N SER A 79 -17.06 6.69 5.08
CA SER A 79 -18.25 6.00 4.58
C SER A 79 -18.66 4.89 5.54
N LYS A 80 -19.97 4.60 5.62
CA LYS A 80 -20.51 3.52 6.46
C LYS A 80 -19.81 2.18 6.13
N ARG A 81 -19.65 1.90 4.84
CA ARG A 81 -18.96 0.70 4.36
C ARG A 81 -17.52 0.61 4.90
N VAL A 82 -16.77 1.72 4.90
CA VAL A 82 -15.40 1.72 5.43
C VAL A 82 -15.40 1.45 6.94
N THR A 83 -16.28 2.10 7.69
CA THR A 83 -16.41 1.81 9.13
C THR A 83 -16.76 0.33 9.41
N GLU A 84 -17.65 -0.26 8.60
CA GLU A 84 -18.01 -1.68 8.73
C GLU A 84 -16.84 -2.61 8.40
N MET A 85 -15.98 -2.24 7.44
CA MET A 85 -14.83 -3.04 7.02
C MET A 85 -13.64 -2.91 7.96
N THR A 86 -13.27 -1.67 8.31
CA THR A 86 -12.03 -1.36 9.04
C THR A 86 -12.23 -1.21 10.54
N GLY A 87 -13.47 -1.04 11.00
CA GLY A 87 -13.79 -0.66 12.38
C GLY A 87 -13.45 0.79 12.73
N ILE A 88 -12.84 1.57 11.83
CA ILE A 88 -12.45 2.95 12.10
C ILE A 88 -13.68 3.85 12.07
N THR A 89 -13.98 4.48 13.21
CA THR A 89 -15.11 5.38 13.35
C THR A 89 -14.66 6.84 13.31
N ARG A 90 -15.64 7.75 13.09
CA ARG A 90 -15.39 9.19 13.15
C ARG A 90 -14.81 9.64 14.49
N ASP A 91 -15.28 9.05 15.60
CA ASP A 91 -14.83 9.44 16.93
C ASP A 91 -13.37 9.04 17.18
N MET A 92 -12.90 7.96 16.58
CA MET A 92 -11.51 7.53 16.67
C MET A 92 -10.54 8.49 15.97
N VAL A 93 -10.98 9.19 14.92
CA VAL A 93 -10.12 10.03 14.08
C VAL A 93 -10.32 11.53 14.25
N LYS A 94 -11.38 11.99 14.92
CA LYS A 94 -11.73 13.43 15.01
C LYS A 94 -10.63 14.32 15.59
N ASP A 95 -9.88 13.81 16.57
CA ASP A 95 -8.83 14.52 17.29
C ASP A 95 -7.41 14.05 16.86
N LYS A 96 -7.32 13.30 15.76
CA LYS A 96 -6.05 12.81 15.22
C LYS A 96 -5.36 13.87 14.35
N PRO A 97 -4.04 13.75 14.15
CA PRO A 97 -3.30 14.68 13.30
C PRO A 97 -3.83 14.66 11.87
N GLN A 98 -3.53 15.71 11.11
CA GLN A 98 -3.85 15.79 9.70
C GLN A 98 -2.82 15.02 8.86
N LEU A 99 -3.24 14.57 7.69
CA LEU A 99 -2.43 13.75 6.79
C LEU A 99 -1.01 14.33 6.49
N PRO A 100 -0.81 15.64 6.23
CA PRO A 100 0.53 16.16 5.97
C PRO A 100 1.52 15.97 7.14
N GLU A 101 1.04 16.00 8.37
CA GLU A 101 1.88 15.79 9.55
C GLU A 101 2.27 14.31 9.68
N VAL A 102 1.31 13.41 9.45
CA VAL A 102 1.56 11.96 9.48
C VAL A 102 2.48 11.53 8.35
N LEU A 103 2.29 12.06 7.13
CA LEU A 103 3.17 11.76 5.99
C LEU A 103 4.63 12.15 6.26
N LYS A 104 4.89 13.27 6.95
CA LYS A 104 6.27 13.63 7.32
C LYS A 104 6.92 12.58 8.21
N ARG A 105 6.17 12.09 9.23
CA ARG A 105 6.64 11.03 10.13
C ARG A 105 6.79 9.70 9.42
N PHE A 106 5.82 9.37 8.55
CA PHE A 106 5.88 8.16 7.73
C PHE A 106 7.09 8.16 6.79
N PHE A 107 7.39 9.28 6.11
CA PHE A 107 8.57 9.37 5.24
C PHE A 107 9.87 9.26 6.03
N ALA A 108 9.93 9.84 7.24
CA ALA A 108 11.05 9.65 8.15
C ALA A 108 11.15 8.21 8.64
N PHE A 109 10.03 7.48 8.77
CA PHE A 109 10.02 6.06 9.08
C PHE A 109 10.48 5.19 7.89
N VAL A 110 10.11 5.53 6.66
CA VAL A 110 10.57 4.78 5.46
C VAL A 110 12.04 5.04 5.16
N GLU A 111 12.51 6.28 5.30
CA GLU A 111 13.88 6.71 4.93
C GLU A 111 14.18 6.39 3.44
N ASP A 112 15.27 5.67 3.19
CA ASP A 112 15.74 5.23 1.85
C ASP A 112 15.41 3.76 1.54
N ARG A 113 14.67 3.09 2.43
CA ARG A 113 14.29 1.67 2.28
C ARG A 113 13.35 1.46 1.11
N ALA A 114 13.39 0.27 0.55
CA ALA A 114 12.39 -0.18 -0.40
C ALA A 114 11.03 -0.36 0.30
N ALA A 115 9.96 0.00 -0.39
CA ALA A 115 8.60 -0.25 0.06
C ALA A 115 8.11 -1.62 -0.41
N MET A 116 7.22 -2.26 0.36
CA MET A 116 6.53 -3.48 -0.06
C MET A 116 5.05 -3.40 0.30
N GLY A 117 4.20 -3.97 -0.54
CA GLY A 117 2.76 -4.06 -0.29
C GLY A 117 2.06 -4.91 -1.34
N HIS A 118 0.74 -4.99 -1.25
CA HIS A 118 -0.10 -5.68 -2.22
C HIS A 118 -0.85 -4.66 -3.07
N ASP A 119 -0.67 -4.69 -4.40
CA ASP A 119 -1.14 -3.65 -5.34
C ASP A 119 -0.63 -2.23 -4.99
N ILE A 120 0.45 -2.15 -4.24
CA ILE A 120 0.98 -0.93 -3.62
C ILE A 120 1.35 0.14 -4.65
N GLY A 121 1.90 -0.28 -5.80
CA GLY A 121 2.33 0.66 -6.85
C GLY A 121 1.18 1.41 -7.51
N TYR A 122 -0.01 0.83 -7.56
CA TYR A 122 -1.19 1.42 -8.18
C TYR A 122 -2.11 2.10 -7.18
N ASN A 123 -2.23 1.57 -5.97
CA ASN A 123 -3.13 2.08 -4.92
C ASN A 123 -2.39 3.02 -3.97
N ASP A 124 -1.59 2.50 -3.06
CA ASP A 124 -1.09 3.22 -1.89
C ASP A 124 -0.09 4.31 -2.25
N ILE A 125 0.93 4.00 -3.06
CA ILE A 125 1.91 5.00 -3.50
C ILE A 125 1.23 6.10 -4.29
N MET A 126 0.23 5.77 -5.12
CA MET A 126 -0.52 6.77 -5.88
C MET A 126 -1.43 7.62 -4.99
N ALA A 127 -2.07 7.04 -3.95
CA ALA A 127 -2.85 7.79 -2.97
C ALA A 127 -1.96 8.78 -2.20
N ILE A 128 -0.80 8.33 -1.71
CA ILE A 128 0.19 9.20 -1.07
C ILE A 128 0.66 10.31 -2.03
N ASN A 129 0.94 10.00 -3.30
CA ASN A 129 1.38 11.01 -4.27
C ASN A 129 0.29 12.01 -4.64
N LEU A 130 -0.96 11.61 -4.65
CA LEU A 130 -2.08 12.53 -4.82
C LEU A 130 -2.20 13.46 -3.61
N ALA A 131 -2.04 12.94 -2.39
CA ALA A 131 -1.97 13.74 -1.18
C ALA A 131 -0.77 14.70 -1.20
N CYS A 132 0.42 14.22 -1.54
CA CYS A 132 1.62 15.06 -1.68
C CYS A 132 1.40 16.22 -2.67
N ARG A 133 0.80 15.93 -3.82
CA ARG A 133 0.44 16.98 -4.80
C ARG A 133 -0.54 17.99 -4.23
N ARG A 134 -1.55 17.55 -3.47
CA ARG A 134 -2.54 18.43 -2.82
C ARG A 134 -1.91 19.36 -1.81
N TYR A 135 -0.98 18.86 -1.02
CA TYR A 135 -0.33 19.59 0.07
C TYR A 135 1.01 20.24 -0.29
N GLY A 136 1.38 20.23 -1.59
CA GLY A 136 2.65 20.81 -2.04
C GLY A 136 3.89 20.11 -1.50
N MET A 137 3.77 18.83 -1.15
CA MET A 137 4.87 17.99 -0.65
C MET A 137 5.62 17.32 -1.81
N LYS A 138 6.87 16.91 -1.55
CA LYS A 138 7.65 16.10 -2.49
C LYS A 138 6.95 14.75 -2.69
N ALA A 139 6.87 14.29 -3.94
CA ALA A 139 6.28 13.00 -4.25
C ALA A 139 7.07 11.84 -3.64
N PHE A 140 6.37 10.84 -3.13
CA PHE A 140 6.90 9.62 -2.53
C PHE A 140 7.12 8.56 -3.62
N ARG A 141 8.36 8.23 -3.91
CA ARG A 141 8.74 7.27 -4.96
C ARG A 141 9.91 6.41 -4.50
N PRO A 142 9.75 5.59 -3.45
CA PRO A 142 10.77 4.63 -3.07
C PRO A 142 10.94 3.57 -4.17
N PRO A 143 12.04 2.83 -4.22
CA PRO A 143 12.02 1.50 -4.82
C PRO A 143 10.90 0.69 -4.16
N PHE A 144 10.17 -0.12 -4.91
CA PHE A 144 9.08 -0.89 -4.30
C PHE A 144 8.92 -2.27 -4.91
N LEU A 145 8.38 -3.17 -4.09
CA LEU A 145 8.04 -4.52 -4.45
C LEU A 145 6.54 -4.74 -4.25
N ASP A 146 5.88 -5.21 -5.30
CA ASP A 146 4.44 -5.43 -5.32
C ASP A 146 4.14 -6.92 -5.41
N THR A 147 3.54 -7.49 -4.36
CA THR A 147 3.29 -8.94 -4.27
C THR A 147 2.34 -9.44 -5.35
N SER A 148 1.34 -8.65 -5.76
CA SER A 148 0.44 -9.03 -6.86
C SER A 148 1.18 -9.09 -8.20
N ARG A 149 2.09 -8.15 -8.46
CA ARG A 149 2.90 -8.12 -9.67
C ARG A 149 3.96 -9.23 -9.70
N LEU A 150 4.55 -9.59 -8.55
CA LEU A 150 5.46 -10.73 -8.45
C LEU A 150 4.77 -12.03 -8.89
N ILE A 151 3.55 -12.27 -8.40
CA ILE A 151 2.76 -13.44 -8.79
C ILE A 151 2.53 -13.45 -10.30
N LEU A 152 2.00 -12.35 -10.85
CA LEU A 152 1.69 -12.27 -12.29
C LEU A 152 2.92 -12.44 -13.17
N ARG A 153 4.11 -12.11 -12.67
CA ARG A 153 5.36 -12.21 -13.42
C ARG A 153 6.00 -13.60 -13.35
N HIS A 154 5.94 -14.25 -12.19
CA HIS A 154 6.70 -15.46 -11.94
C HIS A 154 5.85 -16.72 -11.80
N LEU A 155 4.60 -16.63 -11.35
CA LEU A 155 3.75 -17.80 -11.06
C LEU A 155 2.53 -17.93 -11.97
N SER A 156 2.16 -16.93 -12.74
CA SER A 156 0.93 -16.79 -13.51
C SER A 156 -0.34 -16.68 -12.63
N ARG A 157 -1.42 -16.17 -13.24
CA ARG A 157 -2.71 -16.04 -12.56
C ARG A 157 -3.37 -17.40 -12.33
N GLU A 158 -3.25 -18.29 -13.29
CA GLU A 158 -3.86 -19.64 -13.26
C GLU A 158 -3.26 -20.49 -12.14
N ALA A 159 -1.93 -20.40 -11.94
CA ALA A 159 -1.23 -21.12 -10.88
C ALA A 159 -1.71 -20.79 -9.48
N VAL A 160 -2.32 -19.60 -9.27
CA VAL A 160 -2.87 -19.15 -8.00
C VAL A 160 -4.41 -19.15 -7.97
N GLY A 161 -5.05 -19.94 -8.82
CA GLY A 161 -6.51 -20.09 -8.82
C GLY A 161 -7.29 -18.92 -9.44
N GLY A 162 -6.64 -18.11 -10.28
CA GLY A 162 -7.28 -17.04 -11.06
C GLY A 162 -7.55 -15.74 -10.33
N LYS A 163 -7.37 -15.67 -9.01
CA LYS A 163 -7.62 -14.50 -8.17
C LYS A 163 -6.31 -14.01 -7.56
N THR A 164 -6.04 -12.70 -7.70
CA THR A 164 -4.79 -12.08 -7.24
C THR A 164 -4.97 -11.06 -6.10
N GLY A 165 -6.17 -10.91 -5.57
CA GLY A 165 -6.40 -10.07 -4.38
C GLY A 165 -5.82 -10.71 -3.12
N LEU A 166 -5.38 -9.90 -2.15
CA LEU A 166 -4.67 -10.33 -0.94
C LEU A 166 -5.36 -11.51 -0.25
N ALA A 167 -6.64 -11.41 0.09
CA ALA A 167 -7.38 -12.47 0.77
C ALA A 167 -7.39 -13.81 0.00
N ALA A 168 -7.52 -13.76 -1.34
CA ALA A 168 -7.53 -14.96 -2.17
C ALA A 168 -6.15 -15.64 -2.21
N LEU A 169 -5.08 -14.84 -2.24
CA LEU A 169 -3.71 -15.36 -2.23
C LEU A 169 -3.32 -15.93 -0.88
N LEU A 170 -3.71 -15.27 0.21
CA LEU A 170 -3.51 -15.80 1.57
C LEU A 170 -4.18 -17.15 1.74
N ALA A 171 -5.43 -17.30 1.24
CA ALA A 171 -6.13 -18.59 1.22
C ALA A 171 -5.41 -19.63 0.35
N HIS A 172 -4.94 -19.25 -0.85
CA HIS A 172 -4.20 -20.14 -1.76
C HIS A 172 -2.92 -20.69 -1.11
N PHE A 173 -2.15 -19.85 -0.42
CA PHE A 173 -0.92 -20.24 0.26
C PHE A 173 -1.15 -20.81 1.67
N ASN A 174 -2.41 -21.01 2.10
CA ASN A 174 -2.79 -21.46 3.44
C ASN A 174 -2.20 -20.61 4.57
N ILE A 175 -2.15 -19.28 4.36
CA ILE A 175 -1.70 -18.32 5.35
C ILE A 175 -2.91 -17.90 6.19
N PRO A 176 -2.92 -18.18 7.50
CA PRO A 176 -4.04 -17.81 8.36
C PRO A 176 -4.08 -16.29 8.54
N VAL A 177 -5.28 -15.71 8.48
CA VAL A 177 -5.51 -14.28 8.74
C VAL A 177 -6.52 -14.15 9.86
N HIS A 178 -6.15 -13.41 10.89
CA HIS A 178 -7.00 -13.21 12.06
C HIS A 178 -7.96 -12.02 11.91
N ARG A 179 -7.58 -11.01 11.10
CA ARG A 179 -8.38 -9.82 10.81
C ARG A 179 -8.07 -9.30 9.41
N TYR A 180 -9.10 -9.02 8.63
CA TYR A 180 -9.00 -8.30 7.36
C TYR A 180 -9.32 -6.82 7.58
N HIS A 181 -8.76 -5.94 6.76
CA HIS A 181 -8.99 -4.49 6.79
C HIS A 181 -8.59 -3.84 8.13
N GLU A 182 -7.52 -4.31 8.70
CA GLU A 182 -6.75 -3.62 9.72
C GLU A 182 -5.34 -3.44 9.14
N ALA A 183 -4.95 -2.22 8.80
CA ALA A 183 -3.74 -1.94 8.01
C ALA A 183 -2.47 -2.63 8.55
N LEU A 184 -2.31 -2.75 9.87
CA LEU A 184 -1.17 -3.45 10.44
C LEU A 184 -1.24 -4.97 10.21
N ALA A 185 -2.40 -5.58 10.37
CA ALA A 185 -2.60 -7.01 10.11
C ALA A 185 -2.42 -7.33 8.61
N ASP A 186 -2.83 -6.42 7.72
CA ASP A 186 -2.62 -6.55 6.29
C ASP A 186 -1.13 -6.40 5.91
N CYS A 187 -0.35 -5.57 6.63
CA CYS A 187 1.11 -5.53 6.51
C CYS A 187 1.75 -6.88 6.90
N GLU A 188 1.37 -7.46 8.05
CA GLU A 188 1.87 -8.76 8.52
C GLU A 188 1.51 -9.88 7.53
N ALA A 189 0.26 -9.92 7.07
CA ALA A 189 -0.22 -10.87 6.09
C ALA A 189 0.53 -10.75 4.75
N THR A 190 0.79 -9.52 4.31
CA THR A 190 1.56 -9.23 3.09
C THR A 190 3.01 -9.71 3.20
N LEU A 191 3.63 -9.57 4.37
CA LEU A 191 4.98 -10.09 4.61
C LEU A 191 5.01 -11.62 4.50
N LEU A 192 4.08 -12.32 5.16
CA LEU A 192 3.96 -13.78 5.08
C LEU A 192 3.68 -14.25 3.64
N LEU A 193 2.82 -13.52 2.92
CA LEU A 193 2.55 -13.79 1.52
C LEU A 193 3.82 -13.63 0.66
N TYR A 194 4.59 -12.58 0.87
CA TYR A 194 5.85 -12.37 0.17
C TYR A 194 6.83 -13.51 0.39
N GLU A 195 6.98 -14.00 1.63
CA GLU A 195 7.85 -15.14 1.94
C GLU A 195 7.42 -16.41 1.21
N ALA A 196 6.10 -16.68 1.16
CA ALA A 196 5.54 -17.82 0.44
C ALA A 196 5.80 -17.72 -1.07
N ILE A 197 5.56 -16.55 -1.67
CA ILE A 197 5.83 -16.28 -3.10
C ILE A 197 7.32 -16.45 -3.41
N ALA A 198 8.19 -15.85 -2.61
CA ALA A 198 9.63 -15.93 -2.82
C ALA A 198 10.17 -17.37 -2.72
N LYS A 199 9.59 -18.18 -1.82
CA LYS A 199 9.88 -19.60 -1.71
C LYS A 199 9.45 -20.38 -2.96
N GLU A 200 8.25 -20.10 -3.48
CA GLU A 200 7.75 -20.77 -4.68
C GLU A 200 8.55 -20.42 -5.93
N ILE A 201 8.91 -19.14 -6.10
CA ILE A 201 9.78 -18.69 -7.20
C ILE A 201 11.15 -19.39 -7.15
N ARG A 202 11.73 -19.55 -5.95
CA ARG A 202 13.02 -20.27 -5.80
C ARG A 202 12.94 -21.73 -6.18
N LYS A 203 11.83 -22.42 -5.86
CA LYS A 203 11.63 -23.83 -6.25
C LYS A 203 11.56 -24.02 -7.77
N GLN A 204 10.99 -23.05 -8.51
CA GLN A 204 10.90 -23.15 -9.98
C GLN A 204 12.23 -22.89 -10.69
N LYS A 205 13.21 -22.28 -10.01
CA LYS A 205 14.54 -22.00 -10.57
C LYS A 205 15.57 -23.11 -10.31
N ASN A 206 15.23 -24.05 -9.44
CA ASN A 206 16.05 -25.24 -9.12
C ASN A 206 15.49 -26.48 -9.81
#